data_33e1df9f719b322899891a3369bea3e4
#
_entry.id   33e1df9f719b322899891a3369bea3e4
#
_cell.length_a   1.000
_cell.length_b   1.000
_cell.length_c   1.000
_cell.angle_alpha   90.00
_cell.angle_beta   90.00
_cell.angle_gamma   90.00
#
_symmetry.space_group_name_H-M   'P 1'
#
loop_
_entity.id
_entity.type
_entity.pdbx_description
1 polymer ?
#
loop_
_entity_poly.entity_id
_entity_poly.type
_entity_poly.pdbx_seq_one_letter_code
_entity_poly.pdbx_strand_id
1 'polypeptide(L)'
;MAKKIVVIGAGAAGMMAAITAGKTADVLLIEKNDRVGKKLFITGKGRCNVTNAGDADVFFNSVVTNSKFMYSSFYSFDNNMVMDFLEKASCPLKVERGGRVFPVSDHSSDVIGAFKTLINRNHNIKLLTDSKVLQIKCEDGQVTGVVIQEKENKKNREIDCDAVIVATGGMSYPLTGSTGDGYKWAEKCGHTIKELSPSLVPFEIEEKCCRDMMGLSLKNVDLHIKCGKKKYLMSRGRCCLPTLE
;
A
#
# COMPACT_ATOMS: atom_id res chain seq x y z
N MET A 1 -2.30 -5.69 -31.79
CA MET A 1 -3.02 -6.28 -30.65
C MET A 1 -2.77 -5.41 -29.41
N ALA A 2 -3.74 -5.30 -28.51
CA ALA A 2 -3.51 -4.62 -27.23
C ALA A 2 -2.46 -5.37 -26.40
N LYS A 3 -1.60 -4.65 -25.70
CA LYS A 3 -0.62 -5.28 -24.78
C LYS A 3 -1.32 -5.97 -23.63
N LYS A 4 -0.82 -7.14 -23.24
CA LYS A 4 -1.31 -7.89 -22.09
C LYS A 4 -0.43 -7.57 -20.88
N ILE A 5 -1.02 -6.99 -19.83
CA ILE A 5 -0.31 -6.62 -18.62
C ILE A 5 -0.84 -7.43 -17.43
N VAL A 6 0.05 -8.02 -16.68
CA VAL A 6 -0.29 -8.65 -15.40
C VAL A 6 0.06 -7.70 -14.26
N VAL A 7 -0.91 -7.41 -13.39
CA VAL A 7 -0.69 -6.66 -12.14
C VAL A 7 -0.79 -7.63 -10.97
N ILE A 8 0.28 -7.75 -10.18
CA ILE A 8 0.36 -8.69 -9.06
C ILE A 8 0.10 -7.96 -7.73
N GLY A 9 -1.00 -8.31 -7.10
CA GLY A 9 -1.47 -7.73 -5.83
C GLY A 9 -2.56 -6.69 -6.02
N ALA A 10 -3.74 -6.93 -5.48
CA ALA A 10 -4.89 -6.02 -5.52
C ALA A 10 -5.03 -5.16 -4.25
N GLY A 11 -3.91 -4.63 -3.76
CA GLY A 11 -3.86 -3.53 -2.80
C GLY A 11 -4.14 -2.18 -3.48
N ALA A 12 -3.99 -1.06 -2.75
CA ALA A 12 -4.22 0.29 -3.29
C ALA A 12 -3.39 0.55 -4.56
N ALA A 13 -2.10 0.25 -4.52
CA ALA A 13 -1.19 0.46 -5.66
C ALA A 13 -1.57 -0.40 -6.87
N GLY A 14 -1.88 -1.69 -6.65
CA GLY A 14 -2.22 -2.59 -7.74
C GLY A 14 -3.57 -2.29 -8.38
N MET A 15 -4.58 -1.92 -7.59
CA MET A 15 -5.87 -1.48 -8.11
C MET A 15 -5.72 -0.20 -8.96
N MET A 16 -4.94 0.78 -8.49
CA MET A 16 -4.65 1.99 -9.25
C MET A 16 -3.88 1.69 -10.53
N ALA A 17 -2.85 0.83 -10.46
CA ALA A 17 -2.08 0.42 -11.62
C ALA A 17 -2.95 -0.29 -12.66
N ALA A 18 -3.84 -1.18 -12.24
CA ALA A 18 -4.76 -1.88 -13.14
C ALA A 18 -5.73 -0.91 -13.83
N ILE A 19 -6.32 0.04 -13.08
CA ILE A 19 -7.22 1.05 -13.64
C ILE A 19 -6.48 1.93 -14.65
N THR A 20 -5.25 2.31 -14.35
CA THR A 20 -4.44 3.16 -15.23
C THR A 20 -4.03 2.42 -16.49
N ALA A 21 -3.50 1.20 -16.36
CA ALA A 21 -3.08 0.38 -17.49
C ALA A 21 -4.27 -0.04 -18.37
N GLY A 22 -5.41 -0.34 -17.77
CA GLY A 22 -6.63 -0.76 -18.46
C GLY A 22 -7.26 0.31 -19.38
N LYS A 23 -6.74 1.54 -19.37
CA LYS A 23 -7.12 2.57 -20.36
C LYS A 23 -6.61 2.24 -21.76
N THR A 24 -5.52 1.48 -21.88
CA THR A 24 -4.81 1.26 -23.16
C THR A 24 -4.35 -0.19 -23.37
N ALA A 25 -4.53 -1.07 -22.39
CA ALA A 25 -4.05 -2.45 -22.43
C ALA A 25 -5.05 -3.41 -21.79
N ASP A 26 -4.93 -4.70 -22.14
CA ASP A 26 -5.64 -5.78 -21.47
C ASP A 26 -4.91 -6.12 -20.16
N VAL A 27 -5.60 -6.02 -19.04
CA VAL A 27 -5.03 -6.17 -17.71
C VAL A 27 -5.61 -7.38 -16.98
N LEU A 28 -4.73 -8.23 -16.47
CA LEU A 28 -5.08 -9.24 -15.49
C LEU A 28 -4.56 -8.80 -14.11
N LEU A 29 -5.47 -8.44 -13.21
CA LEU A 29 -5.17 -8.11 -11.83
C LEU A 29 -5.29 -9.38 -10.98
N ILE A 30 -4.18 -9.83 -10.40
CA ILE A 30 -4.10 -11.08 -9.62
C ILE A 30 -3.93 -10.76 -8.13
N GLU A 31 -4.79 -11.37 -7.31
CA GLU A 31 -4.75 -11.27 -5.85
C GLU A 31 -4.72 -12.66 -5.22
N LYS A 32 -3.79 -12.89 -4.31
CA LYS A 32 -3.67 -14.18 -3.61
C LYS A 32 -4.72 -14.42 -2.53
N ASN A 33 -5.31 -13.36 -2.04
CA ASN A 33 -6.40 -13.43 -1.07
C ASN A 33 -7.76 -13.56 -1.76
N ASP A 34 -8.78 -13.87 -0.95
CA ASP A 34 -10.18 -13.97 -1.33
C ASP A 34 -10.82 -12.63 -1.77
N ARG A 35 -10.18 -11.51 -1.43
CA ARG A 35 -10.71 -10.17 -1.68
C ARG A 35 -9.59 -9.14 -1.86
N VAL A 36 -9.90 -8.10 -2.61
CA VAL A 36 -9.01 -6.95 -2.83
C VAL A 36 -8.94 -6.04 -1.60
N GLY A 37 -7.87 -5.26 -1.48
CA GLY A 37 -7.76 -4.19 -0.50
C GLY A 37 -7.62 -4.63 0.95
N LYS A 38 -7.19 -5.85 1.24
CA LYS A 38 -7.11 -6.39 2.62
C LYS A 38 -6.34 -5.49 3.59
N LYS A 39 -5.18 -4.96 3.18
CA LYS A 39 -4.42 -4.02 4.00
C LYS A 39 -5.13 -2.66 4.07
N LEU A 40 -5.68 -2.18 2.97
CA LEU A 40 -6.42 -0.93 2.92
C LEU A 40 -7.60 -0.94 3.92
N PHE A 41 -8.28 -2.09 4.03
CA PHE A 41 -9.40 -2.28 4.95
C PHE A 41 -9.05 -2.02 6.41
N ILE A 42 -7.84 -2.36 6.87
CA ILE A 42 -7.42 -2.19 8.27
C ILE A 42 -6.72 -0.84 8.54
N THR A 43 -6.38 -0.08 7.50
CA THR A 43 -5.69 1.22 7.68
C THR A 43 -6.56 2.23 8.40
N GLY A 44 -5.92 3.15 9.14
CA GLY A 44 -6.65 4.18 9.88
C GLY A 44 -7.66 3.62 10.89
N LYS A 45 -7.43 2.44 11.45
CA LYS A 45 -8.37 1.72 12.34
C LYS A 45 -9.72 1.43 11.66
N GLY A 46 -9.68 0.98 10.41
CA GLY A 46 -10.86 0.69 9.59
C GLY A 46 -11.49 1.88 8.90
N ARG A 47 -10.95 3.10 9.10
CA ARG A 47 -11.44 4.32 8.46
C ARG A 47 -10.78 4.64 7.12
N CYS A 48 -9.61 4.06 6.84
CA CYS A 48 -8.74 4.36 5.71
C CYS A 48 -8.23 5.82 5.71
N ASN A 49 -7.06 6.07 6.30
CA ASN A 49 -6.34 7.32 6.04
C ASN A 49 -5.80 7.29 4.60
N VAL A 50 -6.51 7.95 3.69
CA VAL A 50 -6.25 7.90 2.23
C VAL A 50 -4.95 8.58 1.88
N THR A 51 -4.79 9.84 2.34
CA THR A 51 -3.64 10.68 2.07
C THR A 51 -3.54 11.80 3.11
N ASN A 52 -2.64 12.76 2.87
CA ASN A 52 -2.56 14.02 3.59
C ASN A 52 -2.80 15.18 2.60
N ALA A 53 -3.62 16.15 2.98
CA ALA A 53 -3.96 17.32 2.16
C ALA A 53 -2.89 18.44 2.22
N GLY A 54 -1.74 18.20 2.82
CA GLY A 54 -0.61 19.13 2.83
C GLY A 54 -0.03 19.33 1.42
N ASP A 55 0.72 20.40 1.25
CA ASP A 55 1.42 20.70 -0.01
C ASP A 55 2.63 19.80 -0.25
N ALA A 56 3.30 20.00 -1.36
CA ALA A 56 4.49 19.24 -1.76
C ALA A 56 5.62 19.34 -0.71
N ASP A 57 5.80 20.50 -0.08
CA ASP A 57 6.85 20.71 0.92
C ASP A 57 6.57 19.86 2.17
N VAL A 58 5.31 19.79 2.61
CA VAL A 58 4.92 18.89 3.72
C VAL A 58 5.21 17.44 3.39
N PHE A 59 4.90 17.02 2.16
CA PHE A 59 5.20 15.66 1.71
C PHE A 59 6.71 15.38 1.72
N PHE A 60 7.51 16.19 1.02
CA PHE A 60 8.94 15.93 0.86
C PHE A 60 9.73 16.06 2.17
N ASN A 61 9.34 16.99 3.05
CA ASN A 61 9.93 17.11 4.39
C ASN A 61 9.60 15.91 5.30
N SER A 62 8.53 15.17 5.01
CA SER A 62 8.16 13.96 5.76
C SER A 62 8.87 12.70 5.27
N VAL A 63 9.51 12.74 4.10
CA VAL A 63 10.31 11.61 3.57
C VAL A 63 11.69 11.62 4.20
N VAL A 64 11.95 10.68 5.11
CA VAL A 64 13.15 10.65 5.96
C VAL A 64 14.44 10.51 5.18
N THR A 65 14.44 9.70 4.10
CA THR A 65 15.64 9.44 3.27
C THR A 65 15.29 9.46 1.81
N ASN A 66 16.21 9.99 0.99
CA ASN A 66 16.13 9.96 -0.48
C ASN A 66 14.83 10.55 -1.05
N SER A 67 14.34 11.67 -0.49
CA SER A 67 13.08 12.32 -0.91
C SER A 67 13.07 12.68 -2.41
N LYS A 68 14.23 13.03 -2.98
CA LYS A 68 14.36 13.36 -4.42
C LYS A 68 13.91 12.23 -5.35
N PHE A 69 14.06 10.97 -4.92
CA PHE A 69 13.59 9.81 -5.69
C PHE A 69 12.08 9.86 -5.96
N MET A 70 11.32 10.47 -5.06
CA MET A 70 9.86 10.55 -5.16
C MET A 70 9.36 11.70 -6.04
N TYR A 71 10.21 12.63 -6.48
CA TYR A 71 9.78 13.83 -7.20
C TYR A 71 8.96 13.50 -8.46
N SER A 72 9.49 12.66 -9.34
CA SER A 72 8.78 12.30 -10.57
C SER A 72 7.42 11.65 -10.30
N SER A 73 7.38 10.70 -9.35
CA SER A 73 6.14 10.00 -9.00
C SER A 73 5.12 10.93 -8.37
N PHE A 74 5.54 11.80 -7.43
CA PHE A 74 4.66 12.73 -6.75
C PHE A 74 4.06 13.75 -7.72
N TYR A 75 4.87 14.41 -8.55
CA TYR A 75 4.36 15.41 -9.49
C TYR A 75 3.58 14.80 -10.67
N SER A 76 3.72 13.51 -10.92
CA SER A 76 2.88 12.81 -11.90
C SER A 76 1.51 12.42 -11.35
N PHE A 77 1.41 12.16 -10.05
CA PHE A 77 0.16 11.78 -9.37
C PHE A 77 0.24 12.13 -7.89
N ASP A 78 -0.12 13.36 -7.56
CA ASP A 78 -0.02 13.91 -6.20
C ASP A 78 -1.24 13.55 -5.31
N ASN A 79 -1.19 14.04 -4.07
CA ASN A 79 -2.26 13.82 -3.09
C ASN A 79 -3.59 14.45 -3.50
N ASN A 80 -3.60 15.58 -4.18
CA ASN A 80 -4.83 16.23 -4.67
C ASN A 80 -5.44 15.39 -5.79
N MET A 81 -4.61 14.87 -6.70
CA MET A 81 -5.05 13.94 -7.75
C MET A 81 -5.64 12.66 -7.19
N VAL A 82 -5.09 12.12 -6.08
CA VAL A 82 -5.66 10.97 -5.36
C VAL A 82 -7.05 11.32 -4.80
N MET A 83 -7.20 12.50 -4.20
CA MET A 83 -8.49 12.95 -3.66
C MET A 83 -9.53 13.10 -4.78
N ASP A 84 -9.19 13.81 -5.84
CA ASP A 84 -10.03 13.99 -7.02
C ASP A 84 -10.45 12.66 -7.65
N PHE A 85 -9.51 11.70 -7.74
CA PHE A 85 -9.79 10.37 -8.27
C PHE A 85 -10.87 9.64 -7.47
N LEU A 86 -10.78 9.66 -6.16
CA LEU A 86 -11.74 8.98 -5.30
C LEU A 86 -13.10 9.70 -5.27
N GLU A 87 -13.13 11.02 -5.24
CA GLU A 87 -14.36 11.80 -5.30
C GLU A 87 -15.10 11.58 -6.63
N LYS A 88 -14.39 11.58 -7.76
CA LYS A 88 -14.96 11.20 -9.08
C LYS A 88 -15.46 9.75 -9.11
N ALA A 89 -14.90 8.88 -8.29
CA ALA A 89 -15.35 7.51 -8.12
C ALA A 89 -16.50 7.37 -7.09
N SER A 90 -17.15 8.46 -6.72
CA SER A 90 -18.29 8.52 -5.77
C SER A 90 -17.89 8.13 -4.35
N CYS A 91 -16.65 8.40 -3.95
CA CYS A 91 -16.18 8.26 -2.57
C CYS A 91 -15.83 9.64 -2.00
N PRO A 92 -16.81 10.36 -1.40
CA PRO A 92 -16.58 11.71 -0.86
C PRO A 92 -15.58 11.67 0.30
N LEU A 93 -14.69 12.65 0.34
CA LEU A 93 -13.61 12.73 1.30
C LEU A 93 -13.78 13.92 2.25
N LYS A 94 -13.17 13.83 3.42
CA LYS A 94 -13.06 14.92 4.41
C LYS A 94 -11.62 15.04 4.89
N VAL A 95 -11.22 16.28 5.17
CA VAL A 95 -9.91 16.60 5.76
C VAL A 95 -10.08 16.80 7.26
N GLU A 96 -9.29 16.10 8.05
CA GLU A 96 -9.25 16.23 9.50
C GLU A 96 -7.96 16.93 9.97
N ARG A 97 -7.90 17.19 11.27
CA ARG A 97 -6.74 17.82 11.91
C ARG A 97 -5.42 17.15 11.47
N GLY A 98 -4.42 17.96 11.13
CA GLY A 98 -3.11 17.50 10.62
C GLY A 98 -3.13 17.12 9.15
N GLY A 99 -4.11 17.60 8.39
CA GLY A 99 -4.22 17.35 6.95
C GLY A 99 -4.60 15.92 6.58
N ARG A 100 -5.00 15.08 7.54
CA ARG A 100 -5.35 13.67 7.26
C ARG A 100 -6.67 13.58 6.51
N VAL A 101 -6.68 12.78 5.47
CA VAL A 101 -7.83 12.63 4.58
C VAL A 101 -8.50 11.28 4.80
N PHE A 102 -9.80 11.28 5.03
CA PHE A 102 -10.62 10.10 5.25
C PHE A 102 -11.88 10.15 4.38
N PRO A 103 -12.50 9.00 4.06
CA PRO A 103 -13.86 9.02 3.51
C PRO A 103 -14.83 9.64 4.51
N VAL A 104 -15.83 10.38 4.02
CA VAL A 104 -16.85 11.03 4.86
C VAL A 104 -17.57 10.01 5.75
N SER A 105 -17.78 8.81 5.24
CA SER A 105 -18.42 7.69 5.96
C SER A 105 -17.60 7.11 7.11
N ASP A 106 -16.30 7.41 7.18
CA ASP A 106 -15.35 6.75 8.10
C ASP A 106 -15.22 5.23 7.89
N HIS A 107 -15.55 4.72 6.70
CA HIS A 107 -15.43 3.32 6.37
C HIS A 107 -14.45 3.07 5.22
N SER A 108 -13.42 2.28 5.48
CA SER A 108 -12.43 1.86 4.46
C SER A 108 -13.07 1.05 3.32
N SER A 109 -14.21 0.39 3.59
CA SER A 109 -14.99 -0.32 2.59
C SER A 109 -15.41 0.55 1.42
N ASP A 110 -15.68 1.84 1.64
CA ASP A 110 -16.16 2.74 0.60
C ASP A 110 -15.02 3.12 -0.37
N VAL A 111 -13.82 3.32 0.17
CA VAL A 111 -12.63 3.50 -0.67
C VAL A 111 -12.37 2.25 -1.52
N ILE A 112 -12.46 1.06 -0.91
CA ILE A 112 -12.30 -0.22 -1.64
C ILE A 112 -13.43 -0.39 -2.67
N GLY A 113 -14.66 -0.01 -2.31
CA GLY A 113 -15.82 -0.05 -3.19
C GLY A 113 -15.65 0.83 -4.42
N ALA A 114 -15.11 2.04 -4.26
CA ALA A 114 -14.79 2.95 -5.37
C ALA A 114 -13.82 2.29 -6.36
N PHE A 115 -12.72 1.71 -5.89
CA PHE A 115 -11.78 0.98 -6.74
C PHE A 115 -12.44 -0.22 -7.44
N LYS A 116 -13.21 -1.03 -6.72
CA LYS A 116 -13.92 -2.19 -7.30
C LYS A 116 -14.88 -1.78 -8.40
N THR A 117 -15.62 -0.70 -8.19
CA THR A 117 -16.54 -0.16 -9.19
C THR A 117 -15.83 0.23 -10.48
N LEU A 118 -14.68 0.92 -10.37
CA LEU A 118 -13.88 1.32 -11.54
C LEU A 118 -13.27 0.10 -12.25
N ILE A 119 -12.79 -0.89 -11.51
CA ILE A 119 -12.26 -2.14 -12.08
C ILE A 119 -13.37 -2.89 -12.84
N ASN A 120 -14.54 -3.06 -12.23
CA ASN A 120 -15.64 -3.82 -12.83
C ASN A 120 -16.28 -3.13 -14.05
N ARG A 121 -16.22 -1.79 -14.11
CA ARG A 121 -16.70 -1.02 -15.29
C ARG A 121 -15.76 -1.06 -16.47
N ASN A 122 -14.51 -1.43 -16.27
CA ASN A 122 -13.51 -1.46 -17.33
C ASN A 122 -13.38 -2.87 -17.90
N HIS A 123 -13.88 -3.07 -19.12
CA HIS A 123 -13.87 -4.37 -19.81
C HIS A 123 -12.45 -4.90 -20.12
N ASN A 124 -11.44 -4.03 -20.11
CA ASN A 124 -10.04 -4.44 -20.30
C ASN A 124 -9.41 -4.99 -19.02
N ILE A 125 -10.09 -4.91 -17.86
CA ILE A 125 -9.53 -5.39 -16.60
C ILE A 125 -10.26 -6.67 -16.16
N LYS A 126 -9.51 -7.73 -15.99
CA LYS A 126 -9.97 -8.98 -15.38
C LYS A 126 -9.35 -9.14 -14.01
N LEU A 127 -10.17 -9.30 -12.97
CA LEU A 127 -9.73 -9.59 -11.61
C LEU A 127 -9.73 -11.10 -11.37
N LEU A 128 -8.63 -11.60 -10.80
CA LEU A 128 -8.49 -12.99 -10.37
C LEU A 128 -8.05 -13.01 -8.90
N THR A 129 -8.96 -13.41 -8.02
CA THR A 129 -8.70 -13.60 -6.59
C THR A 129 -8.32 -15.07 -6.29
N ASP A 130 -7.97 -15.38 -5.03
CA ASP A 130 -7.55 -16.71 -4.57
C ASP A 130 -6.47 -17.35 -5.46
N SER A 131 -5.61 -16.51 -6.04
CA SER A 131 -4.59 -16.91 -7.02
C SER A 131 -3.24 -16.34 -6.65
N LYS A 132 -2.32 -17.22 -6.26
CA LYS A 132 -0.96 -16.84 -5.87
C LYS A 132 -0.04 -16.87 -7.07
N VAL A 133 0.63 -15.78 -7.36
CA VAL A 133 1.75 -15.79 -8.30
C VAL A 133 2.95 -16.46 -7.62
N LEU A 134 3.51 -17.47 -8.28
CA LEU A 134 4.67 -18.21 -7.80
C LEU A 134 5.97 -17.68 -8.43
N GLN A 135 5.91 -17.29 -9.70
CA GLN A 135 7.09 -16.90 -10.47
C GLN A 135 6.70 -15.89 -11.56
N ILE A 136 7.61 -14.99 -11.86
CA ILE A 136 7.64 -14.18 -13.09
C ILE A 136 8.61 -14.88 -14.05
N LYS A 137 8.14 -15.14 -15.27
CA LYS A 137 8.96 -15.74 -16.33
C LYS A 137 9.66 -14.62 -17.10
N CYS A 138 10.96 -14.80 -17.28
CA CYS A 138 11.78 -13.89 -18.07
C CYS A 138 12.66 -14.72 -19.01
N GLU A 139 12.69 -14.36 -20.28
CA GLU A 139 13.53 -14.95 -21.32
C GLU A 139 14.27 -13.81 -22.04
N ASP A 140 15.55 -13.95 -22.22
CA ASP A 140 16.42 -12.95 -22.86
C ASP A 140 16.28 -11.52 -22.30
N GLY A 141 16.09 -11.42 -20.96
CA GLY A 141 15.92 -10.14 -20.26
C GLY A 141 14.54 -9.50 -20.41
N GLN A 142 13.58 -10.18 -21.02
CA GLN A 142 12.21 -9.71 -21.19
C GLN A 142 11.25 -10.60 -20.40
N VAL A 143 10.20 -9.97 -19.88
CA VAL A 143 9.08 -10.70 -19.24
C VAL A 143 8.28 -11.40 -20.33
N THR A 144 8.02 -12.70 -20.15
CA THR A 144 7.18 -13.49 -21.05
C THR A 144 5.87 -13.95 -20.40
N GLY A 145 5.80 -13.97 -19.07
CA GLY A 145 4.60 -14.39 -18.38
C GLY A 145 4.76 -14.54 -16.87
N VAL A 146 3.75 -15.14 -16.26
CA VAL A 146 3.74 -15.50 -14.85
C VAL A 146 3.22 -16.93 -14.65
N VAL A 147 3.70 -17.58 -13.59
CA VAL A 147 3.15 -18.86 -13.11
C VAL A 147 2.28 -18.56 -11.91
N ILE A 148 1.02 -18.95 -11.94
CA ILE A 148 0.09 -18.83 -10.83
C ILE A 148 -0.30 -20.18 -10.26
N GLN A 149 -0.72 -20.18 -9.01
CA GLN A 149 -1.38 -21.31 -8.36
C GLN A 149 -2.72 -20.89 -7.82
N GLU A 150 -3.78 -21.50 -8.29
CA GLU A 150 -5.13 -21.28 -7.79
C GLU A 150 -5.30 -22.02 -6.46
N LYS A 151 -5.93 -21.37 -5.49
CA LYS A 151 -6.08 -21.91 -4.12
C LYS A 151 -6.96 -23.15 -4.07
N GLU A 152 -7.99 -23.19 -4.89
CA GLU A 152 -9.00 -24.25 -4.88
C GLU A 152 -8.45 -25.61 -5.31
N ASN A 153 -7.75 -25.65 -6.42
CA ASN A 153 -7.27 -26.90 -7.03
C ASN A 153 -5.77 -27.15 -6.85
N LYS A 154 -5.03 -26.14 -6.34
CA LYS A 154 -3.56 -26.12 -6.20
C LYS A 154 -2.79 -26.42 -7.50
N LYS A 155 -3.46 -26.30 -8.66
CA LYS A 155 -2.81 -26.49 -9.96
C LYS A 155 -2.05 -25.22 -10.34
N ASN A 156 -0.88 -25.43 -10.91
CA ASN A 156 -0.11 -24.35 -11.50
C ASN A 156 -0.60 -24.09 -12.92
N ARG A 157 -0.69 -22.82 -13.29
CA ARG A 157 -1.05 -22.39 -14.64
C ARG A 157 -0.11 -21.27 -15.08
N GLU A 158 0.34 -21.34 -16.31
CA GLU A 158 1.11 -20.29 -16.95
C GLU A 158 0.17 -19.29 -17.61
N ILE A 159 0.53 -18.02 -17.56
CA ILE A 159 -0.19 -16.91 -18.19
C ILE A 159 0.83 -16.05 -18.91
N ASP A 160 0.72 -15.97 -20.24
CA ASP A 160 1.58 -15.15 -21.05
C ASP A 160 1.19 -13.67 -20.95
N CYS A 161 2.18 -12.80 -20.85
CA CYS A 161 2.00 -11.36 -20.81
C CYS A 161 3.22 -10.60 -21.36
N ASP A 162 2.98 -9.37 -21.83
CA ASP A 162 4.03 -8.50 -22.36
C ASP A 162 4.73 -7.69 -21.25
N ALA A 163 4.09 -7.52 -20.09
CA ALA A 163 4.64 -6.80 -18.96
C ALA A 163 4.01 -7.23 -17.63
N VAL A 164 4.75 -7.05 -16.56
CA VAL A 164 4.30 -7.31 -15.18
C VAL A 164 4.50 -6.06 -14.31
N ILE A 165 3.45 -5.70 -13.57
CA ILE A 165 3.52 -4.68 -12.52
C ILE A 165 3.46 -5.39 -11.16
N VAL A 166 4.54 -5.29 -10.38
CA VAL A 166 4.61 -5.88 -9.05
C VAL A 166 4.11 -4.89 -8.02
N ALA A 167 2.92 -5.13 -7.46
CA ALA A 167 2.25 -4.28 -6.47
C ALA A 167 1.91 -5.03 -5.18
N THR A 168 2.78 -5.96 -4.77
CA THR A 168 2.56 -6.90 -3.66
C THR A 168 2.72 -6.29 -2.26
N GLY A 169 3.13 -5.03 -2.18
CA GLY A 169 3.47 -4.37 -0.92
C GLY A 169 4.81 -4.85 -0.34
N GLY A 170 5.11 -4.44 0.87
CA GLY A 170 6.34 -4.81 1.57
C GLY A 170 6.17 -6.02 2.49
N MET A 171 6.72 -5.93 3.73
CA MET A 171 6.67 -7.01 4.72
C MET A 171 5.81 -6.69 5.95
N SER A 172 5.24 -5.50 6.05
CA SER A 172 4.38 -5.12 7.17
C SER A 172 3.00 -5.77 7.05
N TYR A 173 2.43 -6.19 8.16
CA TYR A 173 1.13 -6.88 8.24
C TYR A 173 1.03 -8.09 7.30
N PRO A 174 1.83 -9.13 7.49
CA PRO A 174 1.93 -10.29 6.56
C PRO A 174 0.60 -11.02 6.40
N LEU A 175 -0.27 -11.02 7.40
CA LEU A 175 -1.63 -11.60 7.32
C LEU A 175 -2.52 -10.93 6.25
N THR A 176 -2.19 -9.70 5.84
CA THR A 176 -2.88 -9.03 4.73
C THR A 176 -2.36 -9.42 3.34
N GLY A 177 -1.31 -10.23 3.29
CA GLY A 177 -0.70 -10.70 2.05
C GLY A 177 0.65 -10.07 1.71
N SER A 178 1.16 -9.13 2.51
CA SER A 178 2.47 -8.49 2.29
C SER A 178 3.59 -9.34 2.89
N THR A 179 4.05 -10.33 2.14
CA THR A 179 5.02 -11.35 2.57
C THR A 179 6.40 -11.19 1.92
N GLY A 180 6.65 -10.07 1.23
CA GLY A 180 7.93 -9.79 0.59
C GLY A 180 8.17 -10.56 -0.71
N ASP A 181 7.14 -11.16 -1.31
CA ASP A 181 7.29 -11.94 -2.55
C ASP A 181 7.90 -11.10 -3.69
N GLY A 182 7.52 -9.81 -3.77
CA GLY A 182 8.02 -8.89 -4.79
C GLY A 182 9.53 -8.68 -4.75
N TYR A 183 10.13 -8.66 -3.57
CA TYR A 183 11.59 -8.54 -3.42
C TYR A 183 12.32 -9.75 -4.00
N LYS A 184 11.81 -10.96 -3.73
CA LYS A 184 12.39 -12.21 -4.24
C LYS A 184 12.33 -12.27 -5.77
N TRP A 185 11.26 -11.78 -6.37
CA TRP A 185 11.15 -11.74 -7.84
C TRP A 185 12.06 -10.67 -8.44
N ALA A 186 12.13 -9.50 -7.82
CA ALA A 186 13.04 -8.44 -8.27
C ALA A 186 14.51 -8.91 -8.24
N GLU A 187 14.92 -9.58 -7.17
CA GLU A 187 16.27 -10.16 -7.06
C GLU A 187 16.54 -11.20 -8.17
N LYS A 188 15.57 -12.10 -8.44
CA LYS A 188 15.67 -13.07 -9.53
C LYS A 188 15.75 -12.41 -10.92
N CYS A 189 15.18 -11.22 -11.08
CA CYS A 189 15.28 -10.42 -12.30
C CYS A 189 16.56 -9.55 -12.35
N GLY A 190 17.49 -9.73 -11.42
CA GLY A 190 18.81 -9.05 -11.43
C GLY A 190 18.83 -7.72 -10.69
N HIS A 191 17.78 -7.34 -9.97
CA HIS A 191 17.77 -6.13 -9.14
C HIS A 191 18.47 -6.36 -7.80
N THR A 192 19.19 -5.35 -7.32
CA THR A 192 19.75 -5.36 -5.97
C THR A 192 18.69 -4.96 -4.95
N ILE A 193 18.49 -5.81 -3.95
CA ILE A 193 17.60 -5.50 -2.83
C ILE A 193 18.43 -4.94 -1.67
N LYS A 194 18.13 -3.71 -1.26
CA LYS A 194 18.67 -3.12 -0.04
C LYS A 194 18.08 -3.82 1.17
N GLU A 195 18.88 -3.98 2.22
CA GLU A 195 18.40 -4.52 3.49
C GLU A 195 17.16 -3.76 3.97
N LEU A 196 16.14 -4.53 4.34
CA LEU A 196 14.88 -3.97 4.78
C LEU A 196 14.98 -3.62 6.26
N SER A 197 14.68 -2.38 6.60
CA SER A 197 14.56 -1.92 7.96
C SER A 197 13.15 -1.36 8.22
N PRO A 198 12.61 -1.54 9.43
CA PRO A 198 11.31 -0.98 9.76
C PRO A 198 11.38 0.55 9.83
N SER A 199 10.34 1.21 9.32
CA SER A 199 10.23 2.67 9.26
C SER A 199 9.47 3.24 10.46
N LEU A 200 8.51 2.49 10.98
CA LEU A 200 7.68 2.87 12.12
C LEU A 200 7.52 1.65 13.02
N VAL A 201 8.04 1.75 14.24
CA VAL A 201 8.02 0.68 15.25
C VAL A 201 7.65 1.26 16.61
N PRO A 202 7.04 0.47 17.49
CA PRO A 202 6.89 0.86 18.90
C PRO A 202 8.25 0.88 19.60
N PHE A 203 8.39 1.70 20.62
CA PHE A 203 9.53 1.65 21.54
C PHE A 203 9.34 0.50 22.54
N GLU A 204 10.41 -0.23 22.80
CA GLU A 204 10.51 -1.06 23.99
C GLU A 204 10.90 -0.20 25.18
N ILE A 205 10.15 -0.28 26.27
CA ILE A 205 10.32 0.56 27.47
C ILE A 205 10.68 -0.35 28.63
N GLU A 206 11.77 -0.02 29.34
CA GLU A 206 12.29 -0.82 30.46
C GLU A 206 11.40 -0.73 31.70
N GLU A 207 10.76 0.43 31.92
CA GLU A 207 9.95 0.70 33.10
C GLU A 207 8.65 -0.14 33.12
N LYS A 208 8.48 -0.85 34.25
CA LYS A 208 7.30 -1.71 34.44
C LYS A 208 5.98 -0.97 34.39
N CYS A 209 5.95 0.31 34.84
CA CYS A 209 4.73 1.13 34.79
C CYS A 209 4.13 1.27 33.38
N CYS A 210 4.95 1.18 32.32
CA CYS A 210 4.46 1.22 30.95
C CYS A 210 3.65 -0.03 30.58
N ARG A 211 3.97 -1.18 31.18
CA ARG A 211 3.17 -2.41 31.00
C ARG A 211 1.81 -2.30 31.70
N ASP A 212 1.79 -1.68 32.88
CA ASP A 212 0.55 -1.49 33.64
C ASP A 212 -0.40 -0.50 32.95
N MET A 213 0.15 0.39 32.10
CA MET A 213 -0.61 1.36 31.32
C MET A 213 -0.94 0.90 29.90
N MET A 214 -0.75 -0.38 29.56
CA MET A 214 -1.07 -0.88 28.22
C MET A 214 -2.51 -0.58 27.80
N GLY A 215 -2.69 -0.12 26.57
CA GLY A 215 -3.98 0.28 26.03
C GLY A 215 -4.37 1.72 26.35
N LEU A 216 -3.65 2.42 27.25
CA LEU A 216 -3.90 3.83 27.52
C LEU A 216 -3.54 4.70 26.31
N SER A 217 -4.42 5.61 25.98
CA SER A 217 -4.20 6.62 24.94
C SER A 217 -4.24 8.01 25.53
N LEU A 218 -3.08 8.62 25.67
CA LEU A 218 -2.93 10.01 26.12
C LEU A 218 -3.25 10.95 24.95
N LYS A 219 -4.07 11.97 25.20
CA LYS A 219 -4.45 12.98 24.21
C LYS A 219 -3.80 14.31 24.56
N ASN A 220 -3.47 15.10 23.53
CA ASN A 220 -2.91 16.45 23.67
C ASN A 220 -1.62 16.49 24.51
N VAL A 221 -0.74 15.53 24.33
CA VAL A 221 0.56 15.47 24.99
C VAL A 221 1.65 16.08 24.11
N ASP A 222 2.61 16.73 24.71
CA ASP A 222 3.84 17.14 24.05
C ASP A 222 4.91 16.07 24.36
N LEU A 223 5.48 15.46 23.32
CA LEU A 223 6.50 14.44 23.46
C LEU A 223 7.88 15.07 23.29
N HIS A 224 8.71 14.96 24.33
CA HIS A 224 10.09 15.39 24.30
C HIS A 224 11.00 14.17 24.28
N ILE A 225 11.79 14.02 23.23
CA ILE A 225 12.78 12.95 23.13
C ILE A 225 14.16 13.54 23.39
N LYS A 226 14.92 12.92 24.30
CA LYS A 226 16.31 13.23 24.57
C LYS A 226 17.18 12.06 24.12
N CYS A 227 18.07 12.30 23.18
CA CYS A 227 19.04 11.31 22.72
C CYS A 227 20.44 11.88 22.91
N GLY A 228 21.15 11.41 23.94
CA GLY A 228 22.42 12.02 24.40
C GLY A 228 22.25 13.49 24.75
N LYS A 229 23.03 14.38 24.12
CA LYS A 229 22.94 15.83 24.32
C LYS A 229 21.85 16.52 23.44
N LYS A 230 21.27 15.85 22.48
CA LYS A 230 20.26 16.41 21.57
C LYS A 230 18.86 16.24 22.17
N LYS A 231 18.07 17.29 22.11
CA LYS A 231 16.65 17.30 22.48
C LYS A 231 15.83 17.50 21.21
N TYR A 232 14.82 16.67 21.02
CA TYR A 232 13.86 16.78 19.93
C TYR A 232 12.49 17.06 20.54
N LEU A 233 11.84 18.13 20.11
CA LEU A 233 10.44 18.38 20.41
C LEU A 233 9.64 17.77 19.26
N MET A 234 8.83 16.77 19.55
CA MET A 234 7.83 16.30 18.62
C MET A 234 6.53 17.06 18.87
N SER A 235 5.84 17.42 17.81
CA SER A 235 4.60 18.19 17.87
C SER A 235 3.57 17.53 18.79
N ARG A 236 2.71 18.37 19.37
CA ARG A 236 1.58 17.94 20.21
C ARG A 236 0.74 16.88 19.50
N GLY A 237 0.58 15.72 20.12
CA GLY A 237 -0.07 14.57 19.51
C GLY A 237 -0.81 13.66 20.48
N ARG A 238 -1.03 12.44 20.03
CA ARG A 238 -1.53 11.33 20.83
C ARG A 238 -0.38 10.38 21.11
N CYS A 239 -0.17 10.01 22.37
CA CYS A 239 0.73 8.93 22.75
C CYS A 239 -0.14 7.71 23.09
N CYS A 240 0.09 6.59 22.42
CA CYS A 240 -0.59 5.33 22.72
C CYS A 240 0.44 4.35 23.27
N LEU A 241 0.10 3.70 24.36
CA LEU A 241 0.84 2.56 24.89
C LEU A 241 0.20 1.29 24.30
N PRO A 242 0.83 0.66 23.29
CA PRO A 242 0.23 -0.49 22.62
C PRO A 242 0.14 -1.68 23.58
N THR A 243 -0.85 -2.53 23.35
CA THR A 243 -0.86 -3.88 23.91
C THR A 243 0.20 -4.71 23.20
N LEU A 244 0.98 -5.46 23.94
CA LEU A 244 1.82 -6.51 23.39
C LEU A 244 0.89 -7.63 22.91
N GLU A 245 0.86 -7.88 21.61
CA GLU A 245 0.28 -9.10 21.02
C GLU A 245 1.32 -10.21 21.01
#